data_a3bf6746093261362c69a3d5afdf0e30
#
_entry.id   a3bf6746093261362c69a3d5afdf0e30
#
_cell.length_a   1.000
_cell.length_b   1.000
_cell.length_c   1.000
_cell.angle_alpha   90.00
_cell.angle_beta   90.00
_cell.angle_gamma   90.00
#
_symmetry.space_group_name_H-M   'P 1'
#
loop_
_entity.id
_entity.type
_entity.pdbx_description
1 polymer ?
#
loop_
_entity_poly.entity_id
_entity_poly.type
_entity_poly.pdbx_seq_one_letter_code
_entity_poly.pdbx_strand_id
1 'polypeptide(L)'
;MNTQIIAIANQKGGVGKTTTCANLGIGLAQSGKKVLLIDGDPQGSLTISLGNPQPDKLPFTLSDAMGRILMDEPIRPGEGILHHPEGVDLMPADIQLSGMEVSLVNAMSRETILRQYLDTLKGQYSHILIDCQPSLGMLTVNALAAANRVIIPVQAEYLPAKGLEQLLQTINKVRRQINPKLQIDGILLTMVDSRTNFAKEISALLRETYGSKIKVFTSEIPHSVRAKEISAEGKSIYAHDPNGKVAEGYKNLTKEVLKLEKQREKIRAGLSR
;
A
#
# COMPACT_ATOMS: atom_id res chain seq x y z
N MET A 1 2.35 11.03 18.17
CA MET A 1 2.40 9.67 17.60
C MET A 1 3.26 9.70 16.35
N ASN A 2 4.14 8.71 16.16
CA ASN A 2 4.93 8.63 14.92
C ASN A 2 4.12 7.82 13.90
N THR A 3 3.54 8.49 12.91
CA THR A 3 2.70 7.85 11.87
C THR A 3 3.57 6.94 11.01
N GLN A 4 3.18 5.68 10.84
CA GLN A 4 3.80 4.75 9.90
C GLN A 4 3.12 4.89 8.54
N ILE A 5 3.88 5.23 7.50
CA ILE A 5 3.39 5.33 6.13
C ILE A 5 3.95 4.16 5.33
N ILE A 6 3.08 3.31 4.81
CA ILE A 6 3.41 2.05 4.12
C ILE A 6 2.92 2.12 2.68
N ALA A 7 3.81 2.09 1.70
CA ALA A 7 3.44 1.94 0.30
C ALA A 7 3.28 0.45 -0.06
N ILE A 8 2.18 0.10 -0.71
CA ILE A 8 1.95 -1.23 -1.28
C ILE A 8 2.25 -1.13 -2.77
N ALA A 9 3.44 -1.54 -3.19
CA ALA A 9 3.94 -1.24 -4.52
C ALA A 9 4.41 -2.48 -5.28
N ASN A 10 4.02 -2.57 -6.54
CA ASN A 10 4.60 -3.46 -7.54
C ASN A 10 4.25 -2.93 -8.93
N GLN A 11 5.19 -2.99 -9.87
CA GLN A 11 4.99 -2.61 -11.27
C GLN A 11 4.02 -3.54 -12.00
N LYS A 12 3.93 -4.82 -11.62
CA LYS A 12 3.02 -5.78 -12.23
C LYS A 12 1.57 -5.51 -11.78
N GLY A 13 0.64 -5.46 -12.75
CA GLY A 13 -0.79 -5.43 -12.47
C GLY A 13 -1.29 -6.77 -11.93
N GLY A 14 -2.39 -6.76 -11.18
CA GLY A 14 -3.07 -7.98 -10.74
C GLY A 14 -2.36 -8.79 -9.64
N VAL A 15 -1.29 -8.29 -9.03
CA VAL A 15 -0.57 -9.00 -7.95
C VAL A 15 -1.18 -8.84 -6.55
N GLY A 16 -2.37 -8.25 -6.45
CA GLY A 16 -3.08 -8.09 -5.17
C GLY A 16 -2.63 -6.87 -4.34
N LYS A 17 -2.12 -5.80 -4.94
CA LYS A 17 -1.79 -4.55 -4.24
C LYS A 17 -2.99 -3.98 -3.50
N THR A 18 -4.06 -3.66 -4.22
CA THR A 18 -5.32 -3.10 -3.70
C THR A 18 -5.93 -4.00 -2.62
N THR A 19 -6.02 -5.30 -2.89
CA THR A 19 -6.54 -6.28 -1.92
C THR A 19 -5.68 -6.31 -0.65
N THR A 20 -4.35 -6.21 -0.79
CA THR A 20 -3.43 -6.15 0.35
C THR A 20 -3.59 -4.84 1.11
N CYS A 21 -3.69 -3.70 0.41
CA CYS A 21 -3.89 -2.39 1.04
C CYS A 21 -5.16 -2.37 1.90
N ALA A 22 -6.30 -2.77 1.31
CA ALA A 22 -7.59 -2.81 2.00
C ALA A 22 -7.56 -3.76 3.22
N ASN A 23 -7.16 -5.02 3.02
CA ASN A 23 -7.27 -6.02 4.08
C ASN A 23 -6.19 -5.88 5.17
N LEU A 24 -4.97 -5.45 4.83
CA LEU A 24 -3.97 -5.11 5.85
C LEU A 24 -4.42 -3.88 6.65
N GLY A 25 -4.95 -2.85 5.99
CA GLY A 25 -5.45 -1.65 6.66
C GLY A 25 -6.58 -1.96 7.63
N ILE A 26 -7.59 -2.72 7.20
CA ILE A 26 -8.70 -3.15 8.06
C ILE A 26 -8.20 -4.06 9.19
N GLY A 27 -7.26 -4.98 8.93
CA GLY A 27 -6.64 -5.81 9.95
C GLY A 27 -5.89 -5.00 11.03
N LEU A 28 -5.22 -3.91 10.63
CA LEU A 28 -4.59 -2.96 11.54
C LEU A 28 -5.65 -2.20 12.37
N ALA A 29 -6.75 -1.77 11.74
CA ALA A 29 -7.85 -1.10 12.44
C ALA A 29 -8.51 -2.04 13.48
N GLN A 30 -8.76 -3.29 13.13
CA GLN A 30 -9.22 -4.34 14.06
C GLN A 30 -8.23 -4.61 15.20
N SER A 31 -6.96 -4.29 15.00
CA SER A 31 -5.91 -4.36 16.05
C SER A 31 -5.79 -3.06 16.87
N GLY A 32 -6.79 -2.16 16.78
CA GLY A 32 -6.85 -0.90 17.54
C GLY A 32 -5.99 0.23 16.99
N LYS A 33 -5.60 0.16 15.72
CA LYS A 33 -4.86 1.23 15.05
C LYS A 33 -5.81 2.23 14.38
N LYS A 34 -5.45 3.51 14.36
CA LYS A 34 -6.15 4.51 13.56
C LYS A 34 -5.52 4.56 12.17
N VAL A 35 -6.26 4.14 11.15
CA VAL A 35 -5.73 3.84 9.81
C VAL A 35 -6.38 4.72 8.76
N LEU A 36 -5.55 5.32 7.90
CA LEU A 36 -5.97 5.96 6.66
C LEU A 36 -5.45 5.14 5.47
N LEU A 37 -6.32 4.86 4.52
CA LEU A 37 -5.98 4.27 3.23
C LEU A 37 -5.95 5.37 2.18
N ILE A 38 -4.92 5.36 1.34
CA ILE A 38 -4.80 6.30 0.21
C ILE A 38 -4.89 5.48 -1.07
N ASP A 39 -5.88 5.78 -1.89
CA ASP A 39 -5.94 5.23 -3.25
C ASP A 39 -4.99 6.06 -4.14
N GLY A 40 -3.90 5.47 -4.58
CA GLY A 40 -2.89 6.10 -5.43
C GLY A 40 -2.95 5.60 -6.88
N ASP A 41 -4.02 4.90 -7.26
CA ASP A 41 -4.26 4.43 -8.62
C ASP A 41 -5.40 5.23 -9.26
N PRO A 42 -5.18 5.88 -10.44
CA PRO A 42 -6.24 6.59 -11.18
C PRO A 42 -7.46 5.75 -11.52
N GLN A 43 -7.32 4.42 -11.49
CA GLN A 43 -8.46 3.51 -11.71
C GLN A 43 -9.43 3.47 -10.52
N GLY A 44 -9.10 4.07 -9.38
CA GLY A 44 -9.96 4.10 -8.21
C GLY A 44 -10.28 2.72 -7.64
N SER A 45 -9.40 1.75 -7.83
CA SER A 45 -9.68 0.35 -7.49
C SER A 45 -9.87 0.13 -5.99
N LEU A 46 -9.09 0.80 -5.15
CA LEU A 46 -9.26 0.77 -3.70
C LEU A 46 -10.56 1.46 -3.28
N THR A 47 -10.85 2.60 -3.89
CA THR A 47 -12.07 3.39 -3.69
C THR A 47 -13.32 2.56 -3.97
N ILE A 48 -13.35 1.87 -5.12
CA ILE A 48 -14.45 0.97 -5.51
C ILE A 48 -14.55 -0.21 -4.52
N SER A 49 -13.43 -0.84 -4.17
CA SER A 49 -13.41 -2.01 -3.29
C SER A 49 -13.83 -1.70 -1.86
N LEU A 50 -13.87 -0.43 -1.47
CA LEU A 50 -14.34 0.08 -0.17
C LEU A 50 -15.72 0.74 -0.27
N GLY A 51 -16.53 0.34 -1.26
CA GLY A 51 -17.95 0.70 -1.32
C GLY A 51 -18.28 2.03 -2.00
N ASN A 52 -17.34 2.60 -2.76
CA ASN A 52 -17.58 3.81 -3.55
C ASN A 52 -17.51 3.50 -5.06
N PRO A 53 -18.57 2.93 -5.66
CA PRO A 53 -18.54 2.38 -7.02
C PRO A 53 -18.45 3.42 -8.13
N GLN A 54 -18.57 4.70 -7.83
CA GLN A 54 -18.54 5.81 -8.78
C GLN A 54 -17.53 6.87 -8.32
N PRO A 55 -16.22 6.57 -8.32
CA PRO A 55 -15.20 7.48 -7.79
C PRO A 55 -15.19 8.84 -8.49
N ASP A 56 -15.45 8.88 -9.81
CA ASP A 56 -15.49 10.12 -10.61
C ASP A 56 -16.64 11.10 -10.22
N LYS A 57 -17.57 10.67 -9.36
CA LYS A 57 -18.63 11.53 -8.81
C LYS A 57 -18.33 12.04 -7.40
N LEU A 58 -17.22 11.66 -6.83
CA LEU A 58 -16.82 12.16 -5.52
C LEU A 58 -16.42 13.63 -5.60
N PRO A 59 -16.83 14.47 -4.63
CA PRO A 59 -16.60 15.91 -4.70
C PRO A 59 -15.15 16.31 -4.43
N PHE A 60 -14.35 15.44 -3.85
CA PHE A 60 -12.95 15.67 -3.54
C PHE A 60 -12.18 14.34 -3.47
N THR A 61 -11.06 14.29 -4.16
CA THR A 61 -10.22 13.09 -4.29
C THR A 61 -8.75 13.41 -4.03
N LEU A 62 -7.87 12.41 -4.11
CA LEU A 62 -6.43 12.60 -4.02
C LEU A 62 -5.89 13.56 -5.10
N SER A 63 -6.53 13.59 -6.28
CA SER A 63 -6.19 14.52 -7.35
C SER A 63 -6.35 15.97 -6.89
N ASP A 64 -7.49 16.29 -6.24
CA ASP A 64 -7.75 17.63 -5.72
C ASP A 64 -6.77 17.99 -4.60
N ALA A 65 -6.51 17.06 -3.67
CA ALA A 65 -5.58 17.29 -2.58
C ALA A 65 -4.16 17.59 -3.09
N MET A 66 -3.66 16.80 -4.04
CA MET A 66 -2.35 17.03 -4.65
C MET A 66 -2.33 18.31 -5.49
N GLY A 67 -3.42 18.63 -6.19
CA GLY A 67 -3.59 19.86 -6.95
C GLY A 67 -3.49 21.11 -6.07
N ARG A 68 -4.18 21.13 -4.93
CA ARG A 68 -4.09 22.22 -3.96
C ARG A 68 -2.69 22.39 -3.38
N ILE A 69 -2.00 21.31 -3.05
CA ILE A 69 -0.60 21.37 -2.61
C ILE A 69 0.29 22.02 -3.71
N LEU A 70 0.07 21.68 -4.98
CA LEU A 70 0.81 22.28 -6.10
C LEU A 70 0.56 23.78 -6.26
N MET A 71 -0.66 24.23 -5.91
CA MET A 71 -1.08 25.62 -6.03
C MET A 71 -0.87 26.43 -4.73
N ASP A 72 -0.26 25.82 -3.69
CA ASP A 72 -0.15 26.41 -2.35
C ASP A 72 -1.52 26.80 -1.74
N GLU A 73 -2.57 26.06 -2.11
CA GLU A 73 -3.92 26.27 -1.62
C GLU A 73 -4.20 25.47 -0.34
N PRO A 74 -5.01 26.03 0.61
CA PRO A 74 -5.33 25.33 1.85
C PRO A 74 -6.26 24.15 1.62
N ILE A 75 -6.04 23.06 2.36
CA ILE A 75 -6.94 21.91 2.47
C ILE A 75 -7.60 21.95 3.84
N ARG A 76 -8.92 21.84 3.90
CA ARG A 76 -9.64 21.81 5.17
C ARG A 76 -9.36 20.50 5.92
N PRO A 77 -9.30 20.52 7.27
CA PRO A 77 -9.15 19.29 8.03
C PRO A 77 -10.24 18.25 7.69
N GLY A 78 -9.82 17.05 7.28
CA GLY A 78 -10.73 15.96 6.92
C GLY A 78 -11.40 16.10 5.54
N GLU A 79 -11.06 17.10 4.75
CA GLU A 79 -11.65 17.29 3.41
C GLU A 79 -11.34 16.09 2.51
N GLY A 80 -12.38 15.49 1.92
CA GLY A 80 -12.28 14.32 1.04
C GLY A 80 -12.05 12.99 1.76
N ILE A 81 -11.93 12.97 3.08
CA ILE A 81 -11.76 11.73 3.84
C ILE A 81 -13.11 11.03 4.00
N LEU A 82 -13.22 9.81 3.51
CA LEU A 82 -14.38 8.93 3.62
C LEU A 82 -14.18 7.97 4.79
N HIS A 83 -15.27 7.69 5.54
CA HIS A 83 -15.23 6.75 6.67
C HIS A 83 -15.84 5.42 6.27
N HIS A 84 -15.07 4.34 6.44
CA HIS A 84 -15.53 2.98 6.14
C HIS A 84 -16.05 2.28 7.41
N PRO A 85 -17.17 1.51 7.33
CA PRO A 85 -17.77 0.85 8.51
C PRO A 85 -16.82 -0.12 9.25
N GLU A 86 -15.82 -0.67 8.57
CA GLU A 86 -14.81 -1.55 9.19
C GLU A 86 -13.65 -0.80 9.87
N GLY A 87 -13.82 0.51 10.16
CA GLY A 87 -12.94 1.28 11.03
C GLY A 87 -11.69 1.86 10.38
N VAL A 88 -11.65 1.94 9.06
CA VAL A 88 -10.61 2.66 8.32
C VAL A 88 -11.18 3.93 7.68
N ASP A 89 -10.32 4.93 7.51
CA ASP A 89 -10.59 6.09 6.70
C ASP A 89 -9.97 5.91 5.31
N LEU A 90 -10.53 6.55 4.29
CA LEU A 90 -10.09 6.48 2.90
C LEU A 90 -9.95 7.89 2.31
N MET A 91 -8.80 8.20 1.72
CA MET A 91 -8.65 9.24 0.71
C MET A 91 -8.85 8.58 -0.67
N PRO A 92 -9.96 8.86 -1.36
CA PRO A 92 -10.28 8.22 -2.62
C PRO A 92 -9.45 8.77 -3.79
N ALA A 93 -9.36 8.01 -4.88
CA ALA A 93 -8.88 8.48 -6.17
C ALA A 93 -9.96 8.34 -7.24
N ASP A 94 -9.78 9.10 -8.29
CA ASP A 94 -10.58 9.08 -9.50
C ASP A 94 -9.68 9.18 -10.76
N ILE A 95 -10.28 9.18 -11.93
CA ILE A 95 -9.54 9.26 -13.21
C ILE A 95 -8.72 10.55 -13.36
N GLN A 96 -9.10 11.63 -12.66
CA GLN A 96 -8.39 12.92 -12.70
C GLN A 96 -6.95 12.79 -12.18
N LEU A 97 -6.67 11.77 -11.35
CA LEU A 97 -5.32 11.50 -10.86
C LEU A 97 -4.34 11.15 -12.00
N SER A 98 -4.84 10.69 -13.15
CA SER A 98 -4.01 10.53 -14.38
C SER A 98 -3.50 11.88 -14.90
N GLY A 99 -4.31 12.92 -14.82
CA GLY A 99 -3.92 14.29 -15.18
C GLY A 99 -2.86 14.87 -14.24
N MET A 100 -2.90 14.47 -12.96
CA MET A 100 -1.91 14.86 -11.96
C MET A 100 -0.51 14.37 -12.36
N GLU A 101 -0.37 13.18 -12.94
CA GLU A 101 0.93 12.66 -13.39
C GLU A 101 1.57 13.55 -14.46
N VAL A 102 0.75 14.12 -15.34
CA VAL A 102 1.20 15.11 -16.36
C VAL A 102 1.57 16.45 -15.69
N SER A 103 0.74 16.92 -14.77
CA SER A 103 0.97 18.20 -14.06
C SER A 103 2.26 18.17 -13.24
N LEU A 104 2.61 17.05 -12.67
CA LEU A 104 3.84 16.86 -11.91
C LEU A 104 5.12 16.98 -12.77
N VAL A 105 5.06 16.77 -14.09
CA VAL A 105 6.26 16.77 -14.95
C VAL A 105 7.04 18.08 -14.84
N ASN A 106 6.34 19.21 -14.78
CA ASN A 106 6.93 20.54 -14.75
C ASN A 106 6.91 21.19 -13.36
N ALA A 107 6.44 20.49 -12.33
CA ALA A 107 6.33 21.06 -10.99
C ALA A 107 7.66 21.04 -10.24
N MET A 108 7.90 22.07 -9.43
CA MET A 108 9.01 22.07 -8.46
C MET A 108 8.72 21.04 -7.35
N SER A 109 9.77 20.37 -6.89
CA SER A 109 9.67 19.35 -5.83
C SER A 109 8.61 18.28 -6.12
N ARG A 110 8.35 17.99 -7.38
CA ARG A 110 7.31 17.12 -7.93
C ARG A 110 7.24 15.72 -7.31
N GLU A 111 8.36 15.25 -6.79
CA GLU A 111 8.45 13.93 -6.15
C GLU A 111 7.89 13.91 -4.73
N THR A 112 7.59 15.07 -4.13
CA THR A 112 7.23 15.20 -2.71
C THR A 112 5.85 15.78 -2.46
N ILE A 113 5.04 15.99 -3.48
CA ILE A 113 3.70 16.60 -3.36
C ILE A 113 2.80 15.75 -2.45
N LEU A 114 2.76 14.43 -2.66
CA LEU A 114 2.01 13.55 -1.77
C LEU A 114 2.55 13.57 -0.33
N ARG A 115 3.88 13.66 -0.15
CA ARG A 115 4.47 13.80 1.19
C ARG A 115 3.96 15.06 1.88
N GLN A 116 3.92 16.20 1.19
CA GLN A 116 3.43 17.47 1.74
C GLN A 116 1.97 17.34 2.18
N TYR A 117 1.13 16.72 1.35
CA TYR A 117 -0.24 16.43 1.76
C TYR A 117 -0.31 15.54 3.01
N LEU A 118 0.43 14.41 3.05
CA LEU A 118 0.41 13.51 4.19
C LEU A 118 1.00 14.14 5.45
N ASP A 119 1.87 15.12 5.32
CA ASP A 119 2.42 15.88 6.45
C ASP A 119 1.33 16.67 7.20
N THR A 120 0.27 17.10 6.50
CA THR A 120 -0.90 17.78 7.13
C THR A 120 -1.74 16.82 7.97
N LEU A 121 -1.64 15.50 7.70
CA LEU A 121 -2.39 14.45 8.39
C LEU A 121 -1.58 13.75 9.50
N LYS A 122 -0.30 14.11 9.66
CA LYS A 122 0.57 13.53 10.71
C LYS A 122 -0.01 13.76 12.10
N GLY A 123 0.05 12.70 12.92
CA GLY A 123 -0.47 12.71 14.28
C GLY A 123 -1.96 12.39 14.39
N GLN A 124 -2.71 12.47 13.29
CA GLN A 124 -4.13 12.07 13.26
C GLN A 124 -4.28 10.55 13.10
N TYR A 125 -3.36 9.90 12.38
CA TYR A 125 -3.34 8.47 12.12
C TYR A 125 -2.08 7.81 12.66
N SER A 126 -2.22 6.58 13.16
CA SER A 126 -1.07 5.76 13.51
C SER A 126 -0.45 5.09 12.27
N HIS A 127 -1.29 4.76 11.29
CA HIS A 127 -0.88 4.13 10.04
C HIS A 127 -1.54 4.82 8.85
N ILE A 128 -0.78 4.99 7.77
CA ILE A 128 -1.28 5.39 6.45
C ILE A 128 -0.76 4.34 5.46
N LEU A 129 -1.67 3.69 4.72
CA LEU A 129 -1.31 2.75 3.66
C LEU A 129 -1.63 3.38 2.31
N ILE A 130 -0.68 3.30 1.37
CA ILE A 130 -0.83 3.85 0.03
C ILE A 130 -0.90 2.69 -0.97
N ASP A 131 -2.04 2.55 -1.65
CA ASP A 131 -2.19 1.62 -2.79
C ASP A 131 -1.57 2.25 -4.04
N CYS A 132 -0.50 1.67 -4.55
CA CYS A 132 0.21 2.22 -5.69
C CYS A 132 -0.31 1.64 -7.01
N GLN A 133 -0.41 2.48 -8.05
CA GLN A 133 -0.70 2.03 -9.40
C GLN A 133 0.35 1.03 -9.93
N PRO A 134 0.02 0.19 -10.94
CA PRO A 134 0.93 -0.78 -11.54
C PRO A 134 1.92 -0.12 -12.53
N SER A 135 2.64 0.88 -12.09
CA SER A 135 3.65 1.60 -12.86
C SER A 135 4.78 2.11 -11.96
N LEU A 136 5.87 2.57 -12.56
CA LEU A 136 6.97 3.26 -11.87
C LEU A 136 6.97 4.77 -12.21
N GLY A 137 5.80 5.33 -12.56
CA GLY A 137 5.59 6.74 -12.87
C GLY A 137 5.67 7.65 -11.64
N MET A 138 5.36 8.94 -11.86
CA MET A 138 5.51 9.98 -10.84
C MET A 138 4.63 9.77 -9.62
N LEU A 139 3.43 9.20 -9.77
CA LEU A 139 2.57 8.87 -8.62
C LEU A 139 3.21 7.82 -7.72
N THR A 140 3.80 6.76 -8.29
CA THR A 140 4.52 5.75 -7.52
C THR A 140 5.78 6.34 -6.86
N VAL A 141 6.51 7.22 -7.55
CA VAL A 141 7.65 7.92 -6.94
C VAL A 141 7.19 8.79 -5.77
N ASN A 142 6.07 9.52 -5.89
CA ASN A 142 5.46 10.28 -4.80
C ASN A 142 5.07 9.40 -3.60
N ALA A 143 4.47 8.24 -3.85
CA ALA A 143 4.14 7.28 -2.80
C ALA A 143 5.40 6.80 -2.05
N LEU A 144 6.45 6.41 -2.78
CA LEU A 144 7.73 5.99 -2.21
C LEU A 144 8.45 7.15 -1.49
N ALA A 145 8.34 8.37 -2.02
CA ALA A 145 8.90 9.55 -1.38
C ALA A 145 8.24 9.88 -0.05
N ALA A 146 6.94 9.66 0.06
CA ALA A 146 6.16 9.88 1.28
C ALA A 146 6.28 8.74 2.31
N ALA A 147 6.49 7.50 1.85
CA ALA A 147 6.45 6.32 2.69
C ALA A 147 7.68 6.17 3.60
N ASN A 148 7.47 5.54 4.76
CA ASN A 148 8.56 5.02 5.60
C ASN A 148 8.92 3.60 5.20
N ARG A 149 7.94 2.83 4.71
CA ARG A 149 8.00 1.40 4.46
C ARG A 149 7.39 1.03 3.12
N VAL A 150 7.86 -0.06 2.55
CA VAL A 150 7.30 -0.66 1.34
C VAL A 150 7.02 -2.12 1.59
N ILE A 151 5.80 -2.57 1.29
CA ILE A 151 5.44 -3.98 1.16
C ILE A 151 5.28 -4.26 -0.34
N ILE A 152 5.88 -5.34 -0.82
CA ILE A 152 5.90 -5.69 -2.23
C ILE A 152 5.11 -6.99 -2.43
N PRO A 153 3.81 -6.93 -2.80
CA PRO A 153 3.06 -8.11 -3.18
C PRO A 153 3.62 -8.70 -4.48
N VAL A 154 3.89 -10.00 -4.47
CA VAL A 154 4.44 -10.75 -5.61
C VAL A 154 3.62 -12.01 -5.78
N GLN A 155 3.08 -12.24 -6.97
CA GLN A 155 2.39 -13.46 -7.30
C GLN A 155 3.39 -14.61 -7.46
N ALA A 156 3.09 -15.77 -6.86
CA ALA A 156 3.91 -16.97 -6.96
C ALA A 156 3.76 -17.65 -8.32
N GLU A 157 4.13 -16.95 -9.39
CA GLU A 157 4.14 -17.42 -10.79
C GLU A 157 5.53 -17.34 -11.39
N TYR A 158 5.70 -18.01 -12.56
CA TYR A 158 6.96 -17.99 -13.30
C TYR A 158 7.34 -16.57 -13.73
N LEU A 159 8.56 -16.10 -13.35
CA LEU A 159 9.19 -14.82 -13.70
C LEU A 159 8.58 -13.52 -13.11
N PRO A 160 8.56 -13.32 -11.79
CA PRO A 160 8.43 -11.96 -11.26
C PRO A 160 9.73 -11.14 -11.39
N ALA A 161 10.85 -11.76 -11.81
CA ALA A 161 12.19 -11.21 -11.62
C ALA A 161 12.40 -9.82 -12.22
N LYS A 162 12.08 -9.59 -13.52
CA LYS A 162 12.40 -8.31 -14.17
C LYS A 162 11.63 -7.10 -13.59
N GLY A 163 10.34 -7.25 -13.36
CA GLY A 163 9.52 -6.17 -12.78
C GLY A 163 9.88 -5.88 -11.32
N LEU A 164 10.19 -6.92 -10.54
CA LEU A 164 10.65 -6.77 -9.17
C LEU A 164 12.02 -6.07 -9.12
N GLU A 165 12.96 -6.43 -9.98
CA GLU A 165 14.27 -5.78 -10.06
C GLU A 165 14.15 -4.30 -10.41
N GLN A 166 13.30 -3.92 -11.36
CA GLN A 166 13.06 -2.53 -11.73
C GLN A 166 12.46 -1.75 -10.57
N LEU A 167 11.51 -2.33 -9.84
CA LEU A 167 10.94 -1.71 -8.63
C LEU A 167 12.03 -1.52 -7.57
N LEU A 168 12.86 -2.53 -7.30
CA LEU A 168 13.95 -2.45 -6.33
C LEU A 168 14.98 -1.38 -6.72
N GLN A 169 15.29 -1.23 -8.01
CA GLN A 169 16.15 -0.15 -8.51
C GLN A 169 15.51 1.21 -8.27
N THR A 170 14.20 1.36 -8.53
CA THR A 170 13.46 2.60 -8.28
C THR A 170 13.42 2.95 -6.80
N ILE A 171 13.12 1.99 -5.92
CA ILE A 171 13.16 2.17 -4.46
C ILE A 171 14.57 2.63 -4.02
N ASN A 172 15.63 2.03 -4.55
CA ASN A 172 17.00 2.41 -4.23
C ASN A 172 17.36 3.82 -4.72
N LYS A 173 16.86 4.25 -5.89
CA LYS A 173 17.03 5.64 -6.38
C LYS A 173 16.30 6.62 -5.47
N VAL A 174 15.03 6.35 -5.15
CA VAL A 174 14.24 7.20 -4.23
C VAL A 174 14.91 7.27 -2.86
N ARG A 175 15.40 6.16 -2.32
CA ARG A 175 16.09 6.13 -1.03
C ARG A 175 17.37 6.97 -1.02
N ARG A 176 18.14 6.94 -2.10
CA ARG A 176 19.41 7.71 -2.17
C ARG A 176 19.19 9.19 -2.41
N GLN A 177 18.19 9.57 -3.18
CA GLN A 177 18.05 10.93 -3.69
C GLN A 177 16.94 11.74 -3.00
N ILE A 178 15.88 11.09 -2.49
CA ILE A 178 14.66 11.77 -2.07
C ILE A 178 14.27 11.40 -0.63
N ASN A 179 14.32 10.13 -0.28
CA ASN A 179 13.83 9.61 1.00
C ASN A 179 14.79 8.60 1.63
N PRO A 180 15.86 9.05 2.31
CA PRO A 180 16.85 8.15 2.93
C PRO A 180 16.28 7.21 4.01
N LYS A 181 15.09 7.53 4.54
CA LYS A 181 14.42 6.73 5.59
C LYS A 181 13.59 5.59 5.04
N LEU A 182 13.37 5.52 3.70
CA LEU A 182 12.57 4.49 3.06
C LEU A 182 13.21 3.11 3.24
N GLN A 183 12.44 2.14 3.72
CA GLN A 183 12.88 0.76 3.91
C GLN A 183 11.86 -0.21 3.34
N ILE A 184 12.34 -1.35 2.85
CA ILE A 184 11.48 -2.44 2.41
C ILE A 184 11.16 -3.30 3.64
N ASP A 185 9.87 -3.46 3.95
CA ASP A 185 9.40 -4.35 5.02
C ASP A 185 9.47 -5.81 4.61
N GLY A 186 9.16 -6.07 3.35
CA GLY A 186 9.30 -7.40 2.79
C GLY A 186 8.53 -7.61 1.49
N ILE A 187 8.80 -8.77 0.90
CA ILE A 187 8.04 -9.34 -0.22
C ILE A 187 6.91 -10.19 0.38
N LEU A 188 5.67 -9.94 -0.05
CA LEU A 188 4.49 -10.72 0.29
C LEU A 188 4.12 -11.63 -0.87
N LEU A 189 4.16 -12.95 -0.66
CA LEU A 189 3.69 -13.90 -1.66
C LEU A 189 2.17 -13.91 -1.69
N THR A 190 1.60 -13.67 -2.86
CA THR A 190 0.15 -13.58 -3.08
C THR A 190 -0.32 -14.61 -4.10
N MET A 191 -1.61 -14.95 -4.05
CA MET A 191 -2.24 -15.90 -4.97
C MET A 191 -1.53 -17.26 -5.01
N VAL A 192 -1.03 -17.69 -3.84
CA VAL A 192 -0.29 -18.95 -3.72
C VAL A 192 -1.26 -20.14 -3.77
N ASP A 193 -1.11 -21.02 -4.75
CA ASP A 193 -1.80 -22.32 -4.74
C ASP A 193 -0.90 -23.37 -4.10
N SER A 194 -1.01 -23.52 -2.78
CA SER A 194 -0.21 -24.45 -1.99
C SER A 194 -0.38 -25.93 -2.37
N ARG A 195 -1.37 -26.28 -3.21
CA ARG A 195 -1.62 -27.64 -3.69
C ARG A 195 -0.66 -28.02 -4.82
N THR A 196 -0.09 -27.03 -5.52
CA THR A 196 0.79 -27.27 -6.66
C THR A 196 2.26 -27.30 -6.23
N ASN A 197 3.04 -28.24 -6.74
CA ASN A 197 4.47 -28.26 -6.53
C ASN A 197 5.16 -27.03 -7.13
N PHE A 198 4.65 -26.56 -8.28
CA PHE A 198 5.12 -25.36 -8.94
C PHE A 198 5.08 -24.11 -8.05
N ALA A 199 3.96 -23.84 -7.38
CA ALA A 199 3.88 -22.68 -6.48
C ALA A 199 4.85 -22.80 -5.28
N LYS A 200 5.07 -24.02 -4.78
CA LYS A 200 6.05 -24.28 -3.71
C LYS A 200 7.49 -24.01 -4.19
N GLU A 201 7.83 -24.46 -5.38
CA GLU A 201 9.16 -24.25 -5.98
C GLU A 201 9.42 -22.77 -6.23
N ILE A 202 8.46 -22.04 -6.78
CA ILE A 202 8.58 -20.58 -7.00
C ILE A 202 8.69 -19.84 -5.66
N SER A 203 7.88 -20.20 -4.66
CA SER A 203 7.98 -19.61 -3.32
C SER A 203 9.36 -19.87 -2.68
N ALA A 204 9.88 -21.07 -2.82
CA ALA A 204 11.23 -21.42 -2.34
C ALA A 204 12.32 -20.63 -3.10
N LEU A 205 12.25 -20.56 -4.42
CA LEU A 205 13.17 -19.80 -5.26
C LEU A 205 13.19 -18.31 -4.91
N LEU A 206 12.02 -17.69 -4.68
CA LEU A 206 11.93 -16.29 -4.27
C LEU A 206 12.56 -16.06 -2.89
N ARG A 207 12.34 -16.99 -1.95
CA ARG A 207 12.97 -16.93 -0.62
C ARG A 207 14.50 -17.11 -0.69
N GLU A 208 14.98 -18.00 -1.54
CA GLU A 208 16.41 -18.21 -1.77
C GLU A 208 17.05 -16.99 -2.45
N THR A 209 16.46 -16.50 -3.53
CA THR A 209 17.02 -15.40 -4.34
C THR A 209 17.04 -14.07 -3.58
N TYR A 210 15.98 -13.75 -2.87
CA TYR A 210 15.83 -12.43 -2.23
C TYR A 210 16.00 -12.46 -0.72
N GLY A 211 15.76 -13.60 -0.05
CA GLY A 211 15.66 -13.70 1.40
C GLY A 211 16.93 -13.31 2.17
N SER A 212 18.10 -13.38 1.54
CA SER A 212 19.35 -12.89 2.13
C SER A 212 19.48 -11.36 2.18
N LYS A 213 18.73 -10.63 1.32
CA LYS A 213 18.81 -9.17 1.16
C LYS A 213 17.52 -8.47 1.57
N ILE A 214 16.39 -9.10 1.34
CA ILE A 214 15.05 -8.56 1.58
C ILE A 214 14.24 -9.63 2.29
N LYS A 215 13.61 -9.27 3.41
CA LYS A 215 12.68 -10.18 4.08
C LYS A 215 11.60 -10.65 3.09
N VAL A 216 11.33 -11.94 3.05
CA VAL A 216 10.10 -12.49 2.49
C VAL A 216 9.18 -12.83 3.67
N PHE A 217 7.97 -12.28 3.70
CA PHE A 217 7.01 -12.55 4.77
C PHE A 217 6.76 -14.05 4.91
N THR A 218 6.60 -14.49 6.15
CA THR A 218 6.21 -15.88 6.44
C THR A 218 4.76 -16.11 6.05
N SER A 219 3.94 -15.08 6.22
CA SER A 219 2.55 -15.07 5.79
C SER A 219 2.46 -15.07 4.27
N GLU A 220 1.59 -15.92 3.74
CA GLU A 220 1.28 -16.02 2.30
C GLU A 220 -0.22 -15.82 2.12
N ILE A 221 -0.61 -15.16 1.02
CA ILE A 221 -2.02 -14.98 0.67
C ILE A 221 -2.40 -16.04 -0.37
N PRO A 222 -3.25 -16.98 -0.03
CA PRO A 222 -3.65 -18.05 -0.95
C PRO A 222 -4.51 -17.52 -2.10
N HIS A 223 -4.47 -18.22 -3.22
CA HIS A 223 -5.38 -17.98 -4.34
C HIS A 223 -6.83 -18.30 -3.91
N SER A 224 -7.75 -17.38 -4.18
CA SER A 224 -9.17 -17.56 -3.92
C SER A 224 -10.02 -16.84 -4.96
N VAL A 225 -11.03 -17.53 -5.48
CA VAL A 225 -12.04 -16.93 -6.36
C VAL A 225 -12.86 -15.91 -5.57
N ARG A 226 -13.25 -16.23 -4.32
CA ARG A 226 -13.99 -15.34 -3.43
C ARG A 226 -13.30 -14.01 -3.19
N ALA A 227 -11.96 -14.00 -3.14
CA ALA A 227 -11.21 -12.75 -2.99
C ALA A 227 -11.34 -11.78 -4.18
N LYS A 228 -11.77 -12.26 -5.35
CA LYS A 228 -12.07 -11.42 -6.52
C LYS A 228 -13.49 -10.82 -6.44
N GLU A 229 -14.43 -11.51 -5.80
CA GLU A 229 -15.82 -11.08 -5.65
C GLU A 229 -15.97 -9.93 -4.64
N ILE A 230 -15.08 -9.86 -3.66
CA ILE A 230 -15.07 -8.86 -2.58
C ILE A 230 -15.06 -7.43 -3.10
N SER A 231 -14.29 -7.17 -4.15
CA SER A 231 -14.18 -5.82 -4.74
C SER A 231 -15.50 -5.25 -5.26
N ALA A 232 -16.49 -6.13 -5.53
CA ALA A 232 -17.81 -5.72 -5.98
C ALA A 232 -18.80 -5.43 -4.82
N GLU A 233 -18.50 -5.92 -3.60
CA GLU A 233 -19.40 -5.81 -2.45
C GLU A 233 -19.07 -4.65 -1.50
N GLY A 234 -17.95 -3.97 -1.69
CA GLY A 234 -17.51 -2.89 -0.81
C GLY A 234 -17.17 -3.36 0.61
N LYS A 235 -16.68 -4.59 0.78
CA LYS A 235 -16.36 -5.22 2.07
C LYS A 235 -14.94 -5.78 2.08
N SER A 236 -14.40 -6.00 3.27
CA SER A 236 -13.14 -6.74 3.40
C SER A 236 -13.35 -8.25 3.31
N ILE A 237 -12.21 -8.98 3.17
CA ILE A 237 -12.24 -10.44 3.29
C ILE A 237 -12.71 -10.89 4.69
N TYR A 238 -12.47 -10.06 5.71
CA TYR A 238 -12.89 -10.38 7.08
C TYR A 238 -14.40 -10.37 7.26
N ALA A 239 -15.11 -9.48 6.55
CA ALA A 239 -16.56 -9.41 6.55
C ALA A 239 -17.20 -10.44 5.60
N HIS A 240 -16.56 -10.68 4.44
CA HIS A 240 -17.09 -11.58 3.41
C HIS A 240 -16.87 -13.08 3.73
N ASP A 241 -15.65 -13.45 4.14
CA ASP A 241 -15.27 -14.85 4.43
C ASP A 241 -14.34 -14.89 5.67
N PRO A 242 -14.87 -14.62 6.88
CA PRO A 242 -14.08 -14.41 8.11
C PRO A 242 -13.26 -15.64 8.55
N ASN A 243 -13.70 -16.86 8.14
CA ASN A 243 -13.06 -18.13 8.44
C ASN A 243 -12.26 -18.68 7.26
N GLY A 244 -12.20 -17.95 6.15
CA GLY A 244 -11.49 -18.37 4.96
C GLY A 244 -9.97 -18.25 5.09
N LYS A 245 -9.25 -19.04 4.32
CA LYS A 245 -7.78 -19.07 4.31
C LYS A 245 -7.17 -17.71 3.93
N VAL A 246 -7.86 -16.91 3.10
CA VAL A 246 -7.39 -15.56 2.73
C VAL A 246 -7.50 -14.60 3.91
N ALA A 247 -8.62 -14.66 4.66
CA ALA A 247 -8.78 -13.86 5.88
C ALA A 247 -7.71 -14.24 6.93
N GLU A 248 -7.43 -15.53 7.10
CA GLU A 248 -6.36 -16.01 7.96
C GLU A 248 -4.99 -15.50 7.50
N GLY A 249 -4.70 -15.55 6.19
CA GLY A 249 -3.46 -15.01 5.60
C GLY A 249 -3.24 -13.55 5.94
N TYR A 250 -4.27 -12.69 5.78
CA TYR A 250 -4.17 -11.28 6.12
C TYR A 250 -4.13 -11.02 7.63
N LYS A 251 -4.82 -11.82 8.46
CA LYS A 251 -4.67 -11.78 9.94
C LYS A 251 -3.22 -12.06 10.35
N ASN A 252 -2.59 -13.05 9.74
CA ASN A 252 -1.21 -13.41 10.01
C ASN A 252 -0.23 -12.32 9.52
N LEU A 253 -0.44 -11.77 8.31
CA LEU A 253 0.33 -10.63 7.81
C LEU A 253 0.25 -9.43 8.76
N THR A 254 -0.95 -9.09 9.22
CA THR A 254 -1.14 -7.98 10.19
C THR A 254 -0.33 -8.18 11.46
N LYS A 255 -0.36 -9.40 12.02
CA LYS A 255 0.45 -9.75 13.21
C LYS A 255 1.95 -9.64 12.92
N GLU A 256 2.38 -10.08 11.73
CA GLU A 256 3.80 -10.03 11.34
C GLU A 256 4.28 -8.60 11.14
N VAL A 257 3.47 -7.72 10.53
CA VAL A 257 3.77 -6.29 10.38
C VAL A 257 3.89 -5.61 11.76
N LEU A 258 2.92 -5.80 12.64
CA LEU A 258 2.94 -5.24 14.00
C LEU A 258 4.13 -5.75 14.83
N LYS A 259 4.54 -7.00 14.64
CA LYS A 259 5.74 -7.56 15.30
C LYS A 259 7.02 -6.87 14.83
N LEU A 260 7.13 -6.62 13.51
CA LEU A 260 8.27 -5.89 12.94
C LEU A 260 8.35 -4.46 13.48
N GLU A 261 7.23 -3.77 13.60
CA GLU A 261 7.18 -2.43 14.18
C GLU A 261 7.68 -2.41 15.61
N LYS A 262 7.17 -3.29 16.46
CA LYS A 262 7.61 -3.42 17.86
C LYS A 262 9.10 -3.71 17.99
N GLN A 263 9.65 -4.55 17.11
CA GLN A 263 11.09 -4.85 17.09
C GLN A 263 11.92 -3.60 16.77
N ARG A 264 11.49 -2.81 15.80
CA ARG A 264 12.17 -1.57 15.40
C ARG A 264 12.10 -0.48 16.48
N GLU A 265 10.96 -0.36 17.14
CA GLU A 265 10.80 0.56 18.27
C GLU A 265 11.77 0.21 19.42
N LYS A 266 11.92 -1.08 19.73
CA LYS A 266 12.89 -1.54 20.73
C LYS A 266 14.34 -1.22 20.33
N ILE A 267 14.71 -1.43 19.07
CA ILE A 267 16.05 -1.11 18.57
C ILE A 267 16.31 0.39 18.67
N ARG A 268 15.36 1.24 18.27
CA ARG A 268 15.47 2.70 18.39
C ARG A 268 15.59 3.15 19.84
N ALA A 269 14.80 2.59 20.75
CA ALA A 269 14.85 2.90 22.17
C ALA A 269 16.17 2.41 22.82
N GLY A 270 16.74 1.30 22.37
CA GLY A 270 18.05 0.79 22.81
C GLY A 270 19.24 1.60 22.31
N LEU A 271 19.12 2.23 21.14
CA LEU A 271 20.16 3.12 20.57
C LEU A 271 20.12 4.55 21.16
N SER A 272 19.06 4.89 21.89
CA SER A 272 18.88 6.20 22.54
C SER A 272 19.38 6.22 24.00
N ARG A 273 19.97 5.14 24.45
CA ARG A 273 20.66 5.00 25.76
C ARG A 273 22.16 4.86 25.56
#